data_ba3a1a432245ffad81146a88c9e554be
#
_entry.id   ba3a1a432245ffad81146a88c9e554be
#
_cell.length_a   1.000
_cell.length_b   1.000
_cell.length_c   1.000
_cell.angle_alpha   90.00
_cell.angle_beta   90.00
_cell.angle_gamma   90.00
#
_symmetry.space_group_name_H-M   'P 1'
#
loop_
_entity.id
_entity.type
_entity.pdbx_description
1 polymer ?
#
loop_
_entity_poly.entity_id
_entity_poly.type
_entity_poly.pdbx_seq_one_letter_code
_entity_poly.pdbx_strand_id
1 'polypeptide(L)'
;VSAIVARPSMTSEVMDASSSHGQSQCMDIRPFPRTTPPTTAGEQLRLLRRQARLSQLDLALIAGVSQRHLSCIETGRAQPSPGTLHNLLTALEAPLEQCNRVFLASGYAPRYEATPLTAPPMEAVRGAISHVLHANNPAPAIVLGSHWEVLAANASTAVLFDLVGLPADAATQLNLLVTLLQPGGLGDHLRNAEEIRRLAWQRATREAMANPTLAQLLDTLPAPANPPPMTAELPPLVLTRIDCAQGEL
;
A
#
# COMPACT_ATOMS: atom_id res chain seq x y z
N VAL A 1 6.16 -5.10 4.29
CA VAL A 1 6.24 -4.60 5.67
C VAL A 1 6.92 -3.23 5.61
N SER A 2 6.21 -2.19 5.99
CA SER A 2 6.75 -0.83 6.02
C SER A 2 6.73 -0.32 7.46
N ALA A 3 7.83 0.28 7.91
CA ALA A 3 7.91 0.94 9.20
C ALA A 3 7.76 2.47 9.00
N ILE A 4 6.89 3.10 9.78
CA ILE A 4 6.73 4.56 9.81
C ILE A 4 7.28 5.03 11.16
N VAL A 5 8.27 5.92 11.12
CA VAL A 5 8.92 6.48 12.31
C VAL A 5 8.62 7.97 12.38
N ALA A 6 8.03 8.43 13.49
CA ALA A 6 7.86 9.85 13.79
C ALA A 6 8.99 10.33 14.72
N ARG A 7 9.62 11.46 14.42
CA ARG A 7 10.60 12.11 15.31
C ARG A 7 10.01 13.41 15.85
N PRO A 8 10.13 13.72 17.14
CA PRO A 8 9.77 15.02 17.68
C PRO A 8 10.79 16.09 17.21
N SER A 9 10.31 17.19 16.66
CA SER A 9 11.15 18.35 16.34
C SER A 9 10.92 19.45 17.37
N MET A 10 11.95 19.78 18.15
CA MET A 10 12.07 21.09 18.81
C MET A 10 12.63 22.08 17.79
N THR A 11 11.91 23.16 17.48
CA THR A 11 12.47 24.52 17.37
C THR A 11 11.47 25.52 16.81
N SER A 12 11.41 26.57 17.49
CA SER A 12 11.27 28.02 17.37
C SER A 12 11.13 28.64 15.96
N GLU A 13 10.10 29.50 15.86
CA GLU A 13 9.99 30.83 15.24
C GLU A 13 10.62 31.10 13.85
N VAL A 14 9.85 31.67 12.95
CA VAL A 14 9.69 33.12 12.70
C VAL A 14 8.70 33.36 11.54
N MET A 15 7.87 34.39 11.72
CA MET A 15 6.93 35.07 10.81
C MET A 15 7.50 35.37 9.40
N ASP A 16 6.71 35.36 8.34
CA ASP A 16 6.10 36.59 7.84
C ASP A 16 5.13 36.38 6.66
N ALA A 17 4.24 37.31 6.54
CA ALA A 17 3.10 37.35 5.63
C ALA A 17 3.47 37.84 4.22
N SER A 18 2.72 37.41 3.22
CA SER A 18 2.00 38.38 2.33
C SER A 18 1.22 37.70 1.21
N SER A 19 0.08 38.30 0.98
CA SER A 19 -0.98 37.97 0.04
C SER A 19 -0.59 38.07 -1.43
N SER A 20 -1.17 37.20 -2.28
CA SER A 20 -1.65 37.64 -3.59
C SER A 20 -2.71 36.74 -4.19
N HIS A 21 -3.80 37.32 -4.63
CA HIS A 21 -4.91 36.75 -5.37
C HIS A 21 -4.47 36.21 -6.73
N GLY A 22 -4.90 35.00 -7.06
CA GLY A 22 -4.78 34.42 -8.39
C GLY A 22 -6.00 33.58 -8.72
N GLN A 23 -6.72 33.99 -9.75
CA GLN A 23 -7.98 33.45 -10.24
C GLN A 23 -7.96 31.96 -10.52
N SER A 24 -8.97 31.27 -10.02
CA SER A 24 -9.26 29.88 -10.24
C SER A 24 -9.79 29.66 -11.67
N GLN A 25 -9.00 29.04 -12.54
CA GLN A 25 -9.50 28.39 -13.75
C GLN A 25 -9.89 26.95 -13.41
N CYS A 26 -11.20 26.66 -13.47
CA CYS A 26 -11.70 25.29 -13.44
C CYS A 26 -11.13 24.51 -14.62
N MET A 27 -10.16 23.63 -14.39
CA MET A 27 -9.79 22.57 -15.31
C MET A 27 -10.79 21.42 -15.18
N ASP A 28 -11.49 21.15 -16.27
CA ASP A 28 -12.36 19.98 -16.44
C ASP A 28 -11.50 18.71 -16.29
N ILE A 29 -11.54 18.09 -15.11
CA ILE A 29 -10.86 16.83 -14.83
C ILE A 29 -11.73 15.73 -15.44
N ARG A 30 -11.39 15.29 -16.65
CA ARG A 30 -11.94 14.05 -17.20
C ARG A 30 -11.65 12.91 -16.23
N PRO A 31 -12.65 12.11 -15.81
CA PRO A 31 -12.43 10.97 -14.95
C PRO A 31 -11.48 9.99 -15.68
N PHE A 32 -10.41 9.61 -15.00
CA PHE A 32 -9.51 8.55 -15.48
C PHE A 32 -10.33 7.31 -15.84
N PRO A 33 -10.06 6.64 -16.98
CA PRO A 33 -10.72 5.40 -17.30
C PRO A 33 -10.46 4.41 -16.17
N ARG A 34 -11.54 4.01 -15.47
CA ARG A 34 -11.49 2.93 -14.49
C ARG A 34 -11.06 1.67 -15.24
N THR A 35 -9.81 1.29 -15.13
CA THR A 35 -9.36 -0.01 -15.61
C THR A 35 -9.97 -1.05 -14.68
N THR A 36 -11.01 -1.72 -15.17
CA THR A 36 -11.56 -2.89 -14.51
C THR A 36 -10.41 -3.85 -14.20
N PRO A 37 -10.29 -4.37 -12.98
CA PRO A 37 -9.20 -5.30 -12.67
C PRO A 37 -9.29 -6.49 -13.62
N PRO A 38 -8.13 -7.00 -14.09
CA PRO A 38 -8.11 -8.12 -15.03
C PRO A 38 -8.81 -9.33 -14.40
N THR A 39 -9.87 -9.82 -15.05
CA THR A 39 -10.72 -10.91 -14.55
C THR A 39 -10.19 -12.28 -14.90
N THR A 40 -9.40 -12.40 -15.97
CA THR A 40 -8.85 -13.67 -16.44
C THR A 40 -7.37 -13.84 -16.10
N ALA A 41 -6.93 -15.08 -15.92
CA ALA A 41 -5.51 -15.41 -15.69
C ALA A 41 -4.60 -14.87 -16.79
N GLY A 42 -5.04 -14.93 -18.05
CA GLY A 42 -4.29 -14.42 -19.20
C GLY A 42 -4.10 -12.90 -19.15
N GLU A 43 -5.14 -12.15 -18.76
CA GLU A 43 -5.06 -10.70 -18.58
C GLU A 43 -4.13 -10.32 -17.43
N GLN A 44 -4.17 -11.06 -16.31
CA GLN A 44 -3.28 -10.86 -15.18
C GLN A 44 -1.82 -11.11 -15.57
N LEU A 45 -1.51 -12.22 -16.25
CA LEU A 45 -0.17 -12.52 -16.77
C LEU A 45 0.32 -11.43 -17.73
N ARG A 46 -0.53 -10.98 -18.65
CA ARG A 46 -0.21 -9.89 -19.58
C ARG A 46 0.11 -8.60 -18.87
N LEU A 47 -0.64 -8.26 -17.80
CA LEU A 47 -0.38 -7.09 -16.97
C LEU A 47 0.97 -7.19 -16.29
N LEU A 48 1.26 -8.31 -15.61
CA LEU A 48 2.53 -8.59 -14.94
C LEU A 48 3.72 -8.48 -15.90
N ARG A 49 3.62 -9.09 -17.08
CA ARG A 49 4.65 -9.02 -18.11
C ARG A 49 4.93 -7.57 -18.54
N ARG A 50 3.88 -6.77 -18.74
CA ARG A 50 4.03 -5.36 -19.11
C ARG A 50 4.65 -4.53 -17.99
N GLN A 51 4.32 -4.80 -16.73
CA GLN A 51 4.93 -4.17 -15.57
C GLN A 51 6.43 -4.50 -15.48
N ALA A 52 6.81 -5.74 -15.78
CA ALA A 52 8.20 -6.19 -15.90
C ALA A 52 8.90 -5.66 -17.17
N ARG A 53 8.19 -4.93 -18.06
CA ARG A 53 8.71 -4.40 -19.34
C ARG A 53 9.25 -5.47 -20.28
N LEU A 54 8.75 -6.71 -20.18
CA LEU A 54 9.15 -7.81 -21.05
C LEU A 54 8.23 -7.90 -22.28
N SER A 55 8.84 -8.23 -23.46
CA SER A 55 8.06 -8.65 -24.61
C SER A 55 7.52 -10.07 -24.41
N GLN A 56 6.54 -10.51 -25.24
CA GLN A 56 6.11 -11.92 -25.20
C GLN A 56 7.24 -12.90 -25.55
N LEU A 57 8.15 -12.48 -26.42
CA LEU A 57 9.30 -13.30 -26.80
C LEU A 57 10.27 -13.45 -25.61
N ASP A 58 10.62 -12.36 -24.95
CA ASP A 58 11.56 -12.38 -23.82
C ASP A 58 11.02 -13.25 -22.67
N LEU A 59 9.74 -13.04 -22.27
CA LEU A 59 9.15 -13.86 -21.22
C LEU A 59 9.06 -15.34 -21.62
N ALA A 60 8.73 -15.63 -22.88
CA ALA A 60 8.64 -16.99 -23.36
C ALA A 60 10.00 -17.70 -23.31
N LEU A 61 11.08 -17.00 -23.68
CA LEU A 61 12.46 -17.51 -23.59
C LEU A 61 12.87 -17.79 -22.15
N ILE A 62 12.63 -16.84 -21.23
CA ILE A 62 13.00 -17.00 -19.82
C ILE A 62 12.19 -18.13 -19.16
N ALA A 63 10.91 -18.23 -19.46
CA ALA A 63 10.02 -19.22 -18.86
C ALA A 63 10.08 -20.61 -19.52
N GLY A 64 10.85 -20.77 -20.60
CA GLY A 64 10.98 -22.04 -21.32
C GLY A 64 9.70 -22.48 -22.06
N VAL A 65 8.88 -21.52 -22.54
CA VAL A 65 7.66 -21.77 -23.31
C VAL A 65 7.76 -21.16 -24.70
N SER A 66 6.94 -21.62 -25.66
CA SER A 66 6.92 -20.95 -26.97
C SER A 66 6.16 -19.63 -26.89
N GLN A 67 6.59 -18.60 -27.64
CA GLN A 67 5.90 -17.32 -27.73
C GLN A 67 4.43 -17.50 -28.17
N ARG A 68 4.17 -18.41 -29.10
CA ARG A 68 2.83 -18.75 -29.57
C ARG A 68 1.96 -19.26 -28.42
N HIS A 69 2.50 -20.16 -27.59
CA HIS A 69 1.77 -20.69 -26.43
C HIS A 69 1.47 -19.59 -25.42
N LEU A 70 2.45 -18.75 -25.08
CA LEU A 70 2.24 -17.58 -24.21
C LEU A 70 1.15 -16.64 -24.75
N SER A 71 1.18 -16.34 -26.07
CA SER A 71 0.16 -15.52 -26.72
C SER A 71 -1.25 -16.13 -26.59
N CYS A 72 -1.36 -17.47 -26.75
CA CYS A 72 -2.64 -18.16 -26.53
C CYS A 72 -3.11 -18.10 -25.09
N ILE A 73 -2.21 -18.20 -24.11
CA ILE A 73 -2.53 -18.07 -22.68
C ILE A 73 -3.03 -16.64 -22.38
N GLU A 74 -2.29 -15.61 -22.80
CA GLU A 74 -2.63 -14.20 -22.55
C GLU A 74 -3.95 -13.77 -23.20
N THR A 75 -4.35 -14.45 -24.27
CA THR A 75 -5.62 -14.18 -24.98
C THR A 75 -6.76 -15.11 -24.55
N GLY A 76 -6.54 -16.00 -23.57
CA GLY A 76 -7.53 -16.94 -23.08
C GLY A 76 -7.86 -18.10 -24.04
N ARG A 77 -7.08 -18.27 -25.10
CA ARG A 77 -7.27 -19.36 -26.10
C ARG A 77 -6.67 -20.70 -25.62
N ALA A 78 -5.79 -20.66 -24.64
CA ALA A 78 -5.21 -21.85 -24.03
C ALA A 78 -5.20 -21.70 -22.51
N GLN A 79 -5.55 -22.78 -21.81
CA GLN A 79 -5.42 -22.85 -20.37
C GLN A 79 -4.01 -23.36 -20.03
N PRO A 80 -3.21 -22.60 -19.28
CA PRO A 80 -1.87 -23.02 -18.89
C PRO A 80 -1.94 -24.14 -17.84
N SER A 81 -1.00 -25.08 -17.87
CA SER A 81 -0.83 -26.03 -16.78
C SER A 81 -0.28 -25.35 -15.53
N PRO A 82 -0.44 -25.96 -14.33
CA PRO A 82 0.16 -25.42 -13.09
C PRO A 82 1.68 -25.22 -13.20
N GLY A 83 2.39 -26.14 -13.88
CA GLY A 83 3.82 -26.02 -14.14
C GLY A 83 4.16 -24.83 -15.06
N THR A 84 3.39 -24.65 -16.13
CA THR A 84 3.53 -23.49 -17.03
C THR A 84 3.30 -22.17 -16.30
N LEU A 85 2.26 -22.10 -15.45
CA LEU A 85 2.00 -20.93 -14.62
C LEU A 85 3.15 -20.63 -13.67
N HIS A 86 3.66 -21.65 -13.01
CA HIS A 86 4.80 -21.51 -12.11
C HIS A 86 6.01 -20.92 -12.84
N ASN A 87 6.39 -21.48 -13.99
CA ASN A 87 7.54 -21.01 -14.76
C ASN A 87 7.36 -19.55 -15.21
N LEU A 88 6.17 -19.18 -15.71
CA LEU A 88 5.86 -17.82 -16.13
C LEU A 88 5.92 -16.84 -14.96
N LEU A 89 5.33 -17.18 -13.81
CA LEU A 89 5.29 -16.32 -12.63
C LEU A 89 6.66 -16.18 -11.96
N THR A 90 7.47 -17.25 -11.98
CA THR A 90 8.87 -17.21 -11.53
C THR A 90 9.72 -16.34 -12.44
N ALA A 91 9.57 -16.45 -13.76
CA ALA A 91 10.26 -15.61 -14.73
C ALA A 91 9.89 -14.12 -14.62
N LEU A 92 8.69 -13.83 -14.11
CA LEU A 92 8.19 -12.48 -13.84
C LEU A 92 8.58 -11.96 -12.46
N GLU A 93 9.23 -12.78 -11.62
CA GLU A 93 9.49 -12.46 -10.20
C GLU A 93 8.24 -11.97 -9.48
N ALA A 94 7.08 -12.54 -9.83
CA ALA A 94 5.79 -12.10 -9.35
C ALA A 94 5.65 -12.32 -7.83
N PRO A 95 5.13 -11.34 -7.05
CA PRO A 95 4.84 -11.52 -5.64
C PRO A 95 3.92 -12.71 -5.40
N LEU A 96 4.11 -13.44 -4.29
CA LEU A 96 3.38 -14.69 -3.99
C LEU A 96 1.86 -14.52 -4.01
N GLU A 97 1.37 -13.37 -3.56
CA GLU A 97 -0.05 -13.03 -3.61
C GLU A 97 -0.57 -12.93 -5.05
N GLN A 98 0.20 -12.33 -5.95
CA GLN A 98 -0.15 -12.25 -7.38
C GLN A 98 -0.08 -13.64 -8.03
N CYS A 99 0.90 -14.47 -7.63
CA CYS A 99 0.96 -15.87 -8.06
C CYS A 99 -0.34 -16.60 -7.69
N ASN A 100 -0.76 -16.52 -6.44
CA ASN A 100 -1.99 -17.17 -5.98
C ASN A 100 -3.23 -16.68 -6.74
N ARG A 101 -3.33 -15.39 -7.04
CA ARG A 101 -4.44 -14.85 -7.84
C ARG A 101 -4.49 -15.43 -9.25
N VAL A 102 -3.33 -15.54 -9.91
CA VAL A 102 -3.25 -16.14 -11.25
C VAL A 102 -3.61 -17.63 -11.20
N PHE A 103 -3.15 -18.37 -10.16
CA PHE A 103 -3.54 -19.76 -9.96
C PHE A 103 -5.06 -19.91 -9.78
N LEU A 104 -5.67 -19.11 -8.91
CA LEU A 104 -7.13 -19.09 -8.69
C LEU A 104 -7.90 -18.74 -9.97
N ALA A 105 -7.47 -17.69 -10.68
CA ALA A 105 -8.10 -17.27 -11.94
C ALA A 105 -7.96 -18.32 -13.06
N SER A 106 -6.98 -19.24 -12.93
CA SER A 106 -6.79 -20.38 -13.82
C SER A 106 -7.58 -21.62 -13.36
N GLY A 107 -8.37 -21.55 -12.27
CA GLY A 107 -9.14 -22.67 -11.73
C GLY A 107 -8.32 -23.63 -10.89
N TYR A 108 -7.12 -23.23 -10.44
CA TYR A 108 -6.26 -24.06 -9.57
C TYR A 108 -6.32 -23.55 -8.13
N ALA A 109 -5.99 -24.41 -7.17
CA ALA A 109 -5.80 -24.01 -5.77
C ALA A 109 -4.62 -23.04 -5.64
N PRO A 110 -4.65 -22.12 -4.65
CA PRO A 110 -3.49 -21.29 -4.30
C PRO A 110 -2.28 -22.18 -4.03
N ARG A 111 -1.13 -21.81 -4.57
CA ARG A 111 0.10 -22.60 -4.39
C ARG A 111 0.90 -22.18 -3.17
N TYR A 112 0.76 -20.94 -2.77
CA TYR A 112 1.50 -20.36 -1.66
C TYR A 112 0.52 -19.99 -0.56
N GLU A 113 0.67 -20.62 0.60
CA GLU A 113 -0.12 -20.27 1.77
C GLU A 113 0.47 -19.00 2.40
N ALA A 114 -0.42 -18.03 2.71
CA ALA A 114 -0.04 -16.91 3.53
C ALA A 114 0.16 -17.40 4.96
N THR A 115 1.41 -17.51 5.40
CA THR A 115 1.71 -17.89 6.78
C THR A 115 1.43 -16.70 7.69
N PRO A 116 0.41 -16.77 8.58
CA PRO A 116 0.11 -15.68 9.49
C PRO A 116 1.29 -15.44 10.43
N LEU A 117 1.52 -14.17 10.81
CA LEU A 117 2.60 -13.82 11.74
C LEU A 117 2.53 -14.57 13.07
N THR A 118 1.33 -15.02 13.49
CA THR A 118 1.11 -15.81 14.70
C THR A 118 1.58 -17.26 14.60
N ALA A 119 1.83 -17.76 13.38
CA ALA A 119 2.24 -19.14 13.18
C ALA A 119 3.66 -19.42 13.73
N PRO A 120 3.92 -20.65 14.25
CA PRO A 120 5.22 -21.01 14.82
C PRO A 120 6.42 -20.73 13.92
N PRO A 121 6.41 -20.99 12.59
CA PRO A 121 7.54 -20.69 11.71
C PRO A 121 7.91 -19.22 11.62
N MET A 122 7.01 -18.31 12.04
CA MET A 122 7.20 -16.87 12.00
C MET A 122 7.78 -16.27 13.29
N GLU A 123 8.19 -17.12 14.25
CA GLU A 123 8.74 -16.66 15.54
C GLU A 123 9.96 -15.76 15.39
N ALA A 124 10.91 -16.14 14.55
CA ALA A 124 12.09 -15.32 14.27
C ALA A 124 11.73 -13.97 13.65
N VAL A 125 10.73 -13.94 12.75
CA VAL A 125 10.23 -12.70 12.14
C VAL A 125 9.56 -11.82 13.18
N ARG A 126 8.72 -12.39 14.06
CA ARG A 126 8.13 -11.64 15.19
C ARG A 126 9.19 -11.07 16.12
N GLY A 127 10.23 -11.85 16.44
CA GLY A 127 11.36 -11.39 17.24
C GLY A 127 12.08 -10.20 16.61
N ALA A 128 12.35 -10.25 15.32
CA ALA A 128 12.95 -9.14 14.59
C ALA A 128 12.05 -7.89 14.57
N ILE A 129 10.75 -8.06 14.31
CA ILE A 129 9.76 -6.96 14.37
C ILE A 129 9.74 -6.33 15.76
N SER A 130 9.66 -7.14 16.82
CA SER A 130 9.66 -6.67 18.21
C SER A 130 10.94 -5.89 18.52
N HIS A 131 12.09 -6.38 18.09
CA HIS A 131 13.37 -5.69 18.29
C HIS A 131 13.38 -4.31 17.63
N VAL A 132 12.93 -4.22 16.36
CA VAL A 132 12.86 -2.95 15.63
C VAL A 132 11.90 -1.97 16.31
N LEU A 133 10.72 -2.44 16.74
CA LEU A 133 9.75 -1.60 17.45
C LEU A 133 10.29 -1.07 18.77
N HIS A 134 10.97 -1.89 19.58
CA HIS A 134 11.59 -1.47 20.85
C HIS A 134 12.74 -0.50 20.62
N ALA A 135 13.58 -0.74 19.63
CA ALA A 135 14.72 0.13 19.32
C ALA A 135 14.30 1.55 18.89
N ASN A 136 13.05 1.73 18.44
CA ASN A 136 12.51 3.03 18.06
C ASN A 136 11.96 3.85 19.25
N ASN A 137 11.81 3.28 20.46
CA ASN A 137 11.36 4.07 21.60
C ASN A 137 12.36 5.21 21.91
N PRO A 138 11.89 6.42 22.27
CA PRO A 138 10.51 6.81 22.55
C PRO A 138 9.68 7.23 21.31
N ALA A 139 10.21 7.14 20.09
CA ALA A 139 9.44 7.49 18.90
C ALA A 139 8.35 6.44 18.62
N PRO A 140 7.09 6.87 18.31
CA PRO A 140 6.04 5.97 17.87
C PRO A 140 6.46 5.19 16.62
N ALA A 141 6.19 3.88 16.62
CA ALA A 141 6.50 3.00 15.49
C ALA A 141 5.41 1.92 15.34
N ILE A 142 5.00 1.70 14.10
CA ILE A 142 3.98 0.71 13.73
C ILE A 142 4.47 -0.15 12.58
N VAL A 143 3.99 -1.38 12.54
CA VAL A 143 4.19 -2.33 11.43
C VAL A 143 2.85 -2.53 10.74
N LEU A 144 2.84 -2.33 9.43
CA LEU A 144 1.66 -2.45 8.61
C LEU A 144 1.70 -3.71 7.76
N GLY A 145 0.56 -4.33 7.58
CA GLY A 145 0.31 -5.36 6.60
C GLY A 145 0.07 -4.80 5.19
N SER A 146 -0.22 -5.69 4.26
CA SER A 146 -0.41 -5.35 2.84
C SER A 146 -1.72 -4.58 2.55
N HIS A 147 -2.64 -4.55 3.49
CA HIS A 147 -3.91 -3.82 3.39
C HIS A 147 -3.97 -2.63 4.36
N TRP A 148 -2.80 -2.17 4.85
CA TRP A 148 -2.66 -1.08 5.81
C TRP A 148 -3.24 -1.39 7.21
N GLU A 149 -3.53 -2.65 7.50
CA GLU A 149 -3.85 -3.10 8.85
C GLU A 149 -2.62 -3.00 9.76
N VAL A 150 -2.80 -2.55 11.00
CA VAL A 150 -1.72 -2.48 11.97
C VAL A 150 -1.47 -3.88 12.55
N LEU A 151 -0.31 -4.46 12.25
CA LEU A 151 0.10 -5.79 12.72
C LEU A 151 0.79 -5.75 14.07
N ALA A 152 1.52 -4.68 14.35
CA ALA A 152 2.20 -4.45 15.63
C ALA A 152 2.51 -2.96 15.80
N ALA A 153 2.62 -2.52 17.06
CA ALA A 153 3.00 -1.17 17.43
C ALA A 153 3.85 -1.19 18.71
N ASN A 154 4.67 -0.16 18.93
CA ASN A 154 5.39 0.01 20.18
C ASN A 154 4.55 0.75 21.24
N ALA A 155 5.02 0.76 22.49
CA ALA A 155 4.32 1.42 23.60
C ALA A 155 4.14 2.94 23.35
N SER A 156 5.08 3.59 22.69
CA SER A 156 4.99 5.03 22.37
C SER A 156 3.84 5.33 21.40
N THR A 157 3.49 4.40 20.52
CA THR A 157 2.31 4.52 19.64
C THR A 157 1.01 4.46 20.45
N ALA A 158 0.92 3.57 21.45
CA ALA A 158 -0.26 3.49 22.31
C ALA A 158 -0.45 4.79 23.11
N VAL A 159 0.64 5.34 23.66
CA VAL A 159 0.61 6.65 24.35
C VAL A 159 0.17 7.77 23.39
N LEU A 160 0.69 7.79 22.16
CA LEU A 160 0.28 8.77 21.16
C LEU A 160 -1.21 8.67 20.83
N PHE A 161 -1.75 7.48 20.68
CA PHE A 161 -3.18 7.27 20.40
C PHE A 161 -4.05 7.74 21.57
N ASP A 162 -3.65 7.45 22.80
CA ASP A 162 -4.32 7.94 24.00
C ASP A 162 -4.33 9.47 24.08
N LEU A 163 -3.20 10.11 23.76
CA LEU A 163 -3.07 11.58 23.72
C LEU A 163 -4.00 12.26 22.71
N VAL A 164 -4.32 11.59 21.59
CA VAL A 164 -5.26 12.10 20.58
C VAL A 164 -6.68 11.57 20.78
N GLY A 165 -6.96 10.90 21.91
CA GLY A 165 -8.29 10.39 22.24
C GLY A 165 -8.74 9.16 21.45
N LEU A 166 -7.81 8.48 20.79
CA LEU A 166 -8.06 7.18 20.18
C LEU A 166 -7.81 6.06 21.21
N PRO A 167 -8.64 4.99 21.23
CA PRO A 167 -8.43 3.89 22.17
C PRO A 167 -7.04 3.26 21.99
N ALA A 168 -6.33 3.01 23.09
CA ALA A 168 -4.98 2.43 23.04
C ALA A 168 -4.94 1.02 22.43
N ASP A 169 -6.01 0.24 22.57
CA ASP A 169 -6.20 -1.07 21.94
C ASP A 169 -6.45 -0.96 20.43
N ALA A 170 -6.93 0.20 19.97
CA ALA A 170 -7.02 0.52 18.55
C ALA A 170 -5.66 0.43 17.84
N ALA A 171 -4.55 0.66 18.53
CA ALA A 171 -3.21 0.56 17.96
C ALA A 171 -2.89 -0.79 17.29
N THR A 172 -3.64 -1.84 17.58
CA THR A 172 -3.45 -3.18 17.01
C THR A 172 -4.64 -3.71 16.21
N GLN A 173 -5.76 -2.97 16.19
CA GLN A 173 -6.99 -3.37 15.49
C GLN A 173 -7.38 -2.41 14.35
N LEU A 174 -6.62 -1.34 14.15
CA LEU A 174 -6.90 -0.31 13.17
C LEU A 174 -6.34 -0.66 11.78
N ASN A 175 -7.06 -0.18 10.79
CA ASN A 175 -6.49 0.05 9.48
C ASN A 175 -6.02 1.52 9.41
N LEU A 176 -4.72 1.72 9.23
CA LEU A 176 -4.12 3.06 9.26
C LEU A 176 -4.68 3.96 8.15
N LEU A 177 -4.95 3.40 6.97
CA LEU A 177 -5.48 4.17 5.84
C LEU A 177 -6.90 4.69 6.14
N VAL A 178 -7.74 3.82 6.72
CA VAL A 178 -9.10 4.18 7.15
C VAL A 178 -9.06 5.31 8.16
N THR A 179 -8.25 5.17 9.21
CA THR A 179 -8.13 6.16 10.29
C THR A 179 -7.53 7.51 9.83
N LEU A 180 -6.71 7.50 8.77
CA LEU A 180 -6.17 8.73 8.19
C LEU A 180 -7.18 9.45 7.29
N LEU A 181 -8.00 8.71 6.55
CA LEU A 181 -8.86 9.26 5.49
C LEU A 181 -10.30 9.51 5.96
N GLN A 182 -10.82 8.71 6.88
CA GLN A 182 -12.19 8.91 7.38
C GLN A 182 -12.25 10.00 8.45
N PRO A 183 -13.35 10.76 8.49
CA PRO A 183 -13.64 11.70 9.58
C PRO A 183 -13.71 11.01 10.95
N GLY A 184 -13.25 11.68 12.00
CA GLY A 184 -13.21 11.14 13.36
C GLY A 184 -12.02 10.23 13.66
N GLY A 185 -11.11 10.05 12.70
CA GLY A 185 -9.90 9.25 12.88
C GLY A 185 -8.64 10.07 13.16
N LEU A 186 -7.50 9.41 13.13
CA LEU A 186 -6.19 10.01 13.36
C LEU A 186 -5.93 11.24 12.46
N GLY A 187 -6.46 11.20 11.23
CA GLY A 187 -6.30 12.29 10.29
C GLY A 187 -6.80 13.64 10.77
N ASP A 188 -7.80 13.68 11.65
CA ASP A 188 -8.39 14.94 12.15
C ASP A 188 -7.53 15.58 13.26
N HIS A 189 -6.58 14.86 13.84
CA HIS A 189 -5.63 15.34 14.84
C HIS A 189 -4.30 15.81 14.24
N LEU A 190 -4.17 15.78 12.90
CA LEU A 190 -2.96 16.16 12.20
C LEU A 190 -3.04 17.62 11.72
N ARG A 191 -2.06 18.44 12.07
CA ARG A 191 -1.95 19.83 11.55
C ARG A 191 -1.74 19.85 10.04
N ASN A 192 -0.97 18.91 9.52
CA ASN A 192 -0.71 18.74 8.10
C ASN A 192 -1.57 17.60 7.50
N ALA A 193 -2.81 17.45 7.97
CA ALA A 193 -3.74 16.40 7.58
C ALA A 193 -3.88 16.25 6.06
N GLU A 194 -4.04 17.36 5.35
CA GLU A 194 -4.23 17.37 3.89
C GLU A 194 -3.01 16.77 3.16
N GLU A 195 -1.82 17.13 3.57
CA GLU A 195 -0.57 16.58 3.03
C GLU A 195 -0.47 15.09 3.29
N ILE A 196 -0.69 14.66 4.54
CA ILE A 196 -0.61 13.25 4.94
C ILE A 196 -1.67 12.42 4.21
N ARG A 197 -2.93 12.90 4.14
CA ARG A 197 -4.02 12.24 3.41
C ARG A 197 -3.70 12.07 1.93
N ARG A 198 -3.15 13.10 1.28
CA ARG A 198 -2.74 13.04 -0.12
C ARG A 198 -1.63 12.02 -0.36
N LEU A 199 -0.62 11.99 0.48
CA LEU A 199 0.50 11.06 0.36
C LEU A 199 0.08 9.62 0.66
N ALA A 200 -0.74 9.41 1.71
CA ALA A 200 -1.30 8.10 2.04
C ALA A 200 -2.17 7.57 0.88
N TRP A 201 -3.04 8.42 0.33
CA TRP A 201 -3.86 8.08 -0.83
C TRP A 201 -3.02 7.69 -2.05
N GLN A 202 -2.02 8.51 -2.39
CA GLN A 202 -1.13 8.25 -3.53
C GLN A 202 -0.40 6.92 -3.37
N ARG A 203 0.13 6.65 -2.19
CA ARG A 203 0.85 5.42 -1.89
C ARG A 203 -0.11 4.22 -1.96
N ALA A 204 -1.25 4.30 -1.29
CA ALA A 204 -2.24 3.23 -1.28
C ALA A 204 -2.78 2.95 -2.70
N THR A 205 -3.01 3.98 -3.52
CA THR A 205 -3.44 3.83 -4.91
C THR A 205 -2.39 3.09 -5.77
N ARG A 206 -1.10 3.36 -5.56
CA ARG A 206 -0.02 2.62 -6.24
C ARG A 206 0.02 1.15 -5.81
N GLU A 207 -0.08 0.90 -4.51
CA GLU A 207 -0.10 -0.46 -3.96
C GLU A 207 -1.36 -1.23 -4.40
N ALA A 208 -2.49 -0.56 -4.52
CA ALA A 208 -3.76 -1.11 -4.99
C ALA A 208 -3.72 -1.60 -6.44
N MET A 209 -2.82 -1.08 -7.28
CA MET A 209 -2.62 -1.60 -8.65
C MET A 209 -2.26 -3.09 -8.65
N ALA A 210 -1.58 -3.56 -7.61
CA ALA A 210 -1.19 -4.95 -7.43
C ALA A 210 -2.01 -5.69 -6.36
N ASN A 211 -2.89 -4.98 -5.63
CA ASN A 211 -3.65 -5.51 -4.49
C ASN A 211 -5.14 -5.18 -4.62
N PRO A 212 -5.98 -6.10 -5.17
CA PRO A 212 -7.41 -5.84 -5.37
C PRO A 212 -8.19 -5.60 -4.07
N THR A 213 -7.80 -6.21 -2.96
CA THR A 213 -8.45 -6.00 -1.65
C THR A 213 -8.23 -4.55 -1.20
N LEU A 214 -7.00 -4.04 -1.36
CA LEU A 214 -6.72 -2.64 -1.07
C LEU A 214 -7.45 -1.70 -2.05
N ALA A 215 -7.60 -2.08 -3.32
CA ALA A 215 -8.39 -1.33 -4.30
C ALA A 215 -9.86 -1.21 -3.87
N GLN A 216 -10.46 -2.32 -3.45
CA GLN A 216 -11.83 -2.33 -2.92
C GLN A 216 -11.97 -1.45 -1.67
N LEU A 217 -10.99 -1.49 -0.77
CA LEU A 217 -10.98 -0.62 0.41
C LEU A 217 -10.93 0.85 0.01
N LEU A 218 -10.06 1.23 -0.94
CA LEU A 218 -9.96 2.61 -1.45
C LEU A 218 -11.26 3.10 -2.08
N ASP A 219 -12.01 2.24 -2.77
CA ASP A 219 -13.32 2.59 -3.36
C ASP A 219 -14.36 2.98 -2.28
N THR A 220 -14.16 2.58 -1.03
CA THR A 220 -15.04 2.93 0.11
C THR A 220 -14.60 4.19 0.86
N LEU A 221 -13.39 4.67 0.62
CA LEU A 221 -12.80 5.79 1.37
C LEU A 221 -12.95 7.12 0.63
N PRO A 222 -13.10 8.24 1.36
CA PRO A 222 -13.13 9.55 0.74
C PRO A 222 -11.78 9.89 0.12
N ALA A 223 -11.79 10.21 -1.17
CA ALA A 223 -10.59 10.71 -1.84
C ALA A 223 -10.26 12.12 -1.34
N PRO A 224 -8.97 12.48 -1.19
CA PRO A 224 -8.57 13.84 -0.88
C PRO A 224 -9.00 14.82 -2.00
N ALA A 225 -9.22 16.09 -1.65
CA ALA A 225 -9.75 17.10 -2.58
C ALA A 225 -8.88 17.26 -3.84
N ASN A 226 -7.56 17.15 -3.69
CA ASN A 226 -6.59 17.27 -4.78
C ASN A 226 -5.65 16.06 -4.77
N PRO A 227 -6.07 14.90 -5.29
CA PRO A 227 -5.21 13.72 -5.30
C PRO A 227 -3.97 14.00 -6.16
N PRO A 228 -2.76 13.67 -5.67
CA PRO A 228 -1.55 13.89 -6.44
C PRO A 228 -1.51 12.98 -7.67
N PRO A 229 -0.84 13.41 -8.76
CA PRO A 229 -0.68 12.55 -9.93
C PRO A 229 0.10 11.28 -9.59
N MET A 230 -0.28 10.16 -10.19
CA MET A 230 0.37 8.86 -9.96
C MET A 230 1.86 8.84 -10.28
N THR A 231 2.31 9.76 -11.13
CA THR A 231 3.72 9.91 -11.53
C THR A 231 4.55 10.75 -10.56
N ALA A 232 3.91 11.48 -9.62
CA ALA A 232 4.65 12.28 -8.65
C ALA A 232 5.48 11.38 -7.73
N GLU A 233 6.73 11.75 -7.50
CA GLU A 233 7.58 11.02 -6.56
C GLU A 233 7.04 11.12 -5.13
N LEU A 234 7.11 10.02 -4.39
CA LEU A 234 6.81 10.02 -2.97
C LEU A 234 8.06 10.50 -2.22
N PRO A 235 7.91 11.47 -1.32
CA PRO A 235 9.03 11.89 -0.50
C PRO A 235 9.53 10.72 0.37
N PRO A 236 10.84 10.60 0.60
CA PRO A 236 11.41 9.51 1.40
C PRO A 236 11.04 9.62 2.89
N LEU A 237 10.68 10.82 3.33
CA LEU A 237 10.28 11.13 4.70
C LEU A 237 9.14 12.13 4.68
N VAL A 238 8.12 11.89 5.49
CA VAL A 238 7.01 12.81 5.73
C VAL A 238 6.92 13.07 7.21
N LEU A 239 7.01 14.33 7.62
CA LEU A 239 6.83 14.73 9.00
C LEU A 239 5.34 14.80 9.32
N THR A 240 4.92 14.08 10.34
CA THR A 240 3.56 14.14 10.87
C THR A 240 3.55 15.10 12.06
N ARG A 241 2.72 16.16 11.99
CA ARG A 241 2.54 17.14 13.06
C ARG A 241 1.19 16.87 13.72
N ILE A 242 1.20 16.67 15.04
CA ILE A 242 0.01 16.26 15.78
C ILE A 242 -0.33 17.32 16.81
N ASP A 243 -1.60 17.74 16.81
CA ASP A 243 -2.15 18.59 17.87
C ASP A 243 -2.69 17.70 18.99
N CYS A 244 -2.18 17.89 20.20
CA CYS A 244 -2.71 17.25 21.40
C CYS A 244 -3.05 18.29 22.47
N ALA A 245 -3.84 17.89 23.47
CA ALA A 245 -4.26 18.76 24.55
C ALA A 245 -3.09 19.39 25.35
N GLN A 246 -1.89 18.83 25.23
CA GLN A 246 -0.68 19.26 25.93
C GLN A 246 0.25 20.14 25.08
N GLY A 247 -0.08 20.38 23.82
CA GLY A 247 0.72 21.16 22.87
C GLY A 247 1.01 20.44 21.55
N GLU A 248 2.00 20.91 20.79
CA GLU A 248 2.43 20.35 19.51
C GLU A 248 3.47 19.23 19.72
N LEU A 249 3.27 18.09 19.08
CA LEU A 249 4.19 16.95 18.98
C LEU A 249 4.71 16.82 17.56
#